data_c241aec457c806a3259e5104011918a9
#
_entry.id   c241aec457c806a3259e5104011918a9
#
_cell.length_a   1.000
_cell.length_b   1.000
_cell.length_c   1.000
_cell.angle_alpha   90.00
_cell.angle_beta   90.00
_cell.angle_gamma   90.00
#
_symmetry.space_group_name_H-M   'P 1'
#
loop_
_entity.id
_entity.type
_entity.pdbx_description
1 polymer ?
#
loop_
_entity_poly.entity_id
_entity_poly.type
_entity_poly.pdbx_seq_one_letter_code
_entity_poly.pdbx_strand_id
1 'polypeptide(L)'
;MARRKSRILAFQALYAWDAGMKDTDDLLSLQWASAEQLERIGEDGRAFARLIVSGTLSQIEQIDGAIKERLVNWEIERLNKVGLAVLRMSVYSLMFQKDIHPSIIIDEAVDISREYGDEQSYRFINGILGAVKTDLDKGILVVREGSAGQ
;
A
#
# COMPACT_ATOMS: atom_id res chain seq x y z
N MET A 1 8.85 14.79 6.16
CA MET A 1 9.69 13.61 6.10
C MET A 1 9.68 12.99 4.73
N ALA A 2 10.74 12.33 4.39
CA ALA A 2 10.93 11.76 3.07
C ALA A 2 10.03 10.57 2.75
N ARG A 3 9.24 10.13 3.71
CA ARG A 3 8.46 8.90 3.53
C ARG A 3 7.39 8.99 2.44
N ARG A 4 6.85 10.20 2.22
CA ARG A 4 5.84 10.33 1.17
C ARG A 4 6.38 9.96 -0.19
N LYS A 5 7.58 10.43 -0.52
CA LYS A 5 8.17 10.12 -1.84
C LYS A 5 8.49 8.65 -1.98
N SER A 6 8.92 8.02 -0.90
CA SER A 6 9.15 6.58 -0.90
C SER A 6 7.85 5.81 -1.10
N ARG A 7 6.77 6.26 -0.45
CA ARG A 7 5.47 5.61 -0.62
C ARG A 7 4.94 5.79 -2.02
N ILE A 8 5.20 6.93 -2.64
CA ILE A 8 4.80 7.14 -4.03
C ILE A 8 5.47 6.12 -4.94
N LEU A 9 6.77 5.90 -4.77
CA LEU A 9 7.45 4.87 -5.54
C LEU A 9 6.88 3.49 -5.26
N ALA A 10 6.58 3.20 -3.98
CA ALA A 10 6.05 1.89 -3.61
C ALA A 10 4.70 1.62 -4.28
N PHE A 11 3.78 2.60 -4.26
CA PHE A 11 2.49 2.34 -4.90
C PHE A 11 2.63 2.23 -6.41
N GLN A 12 3.57 2.97 -7.01
CA GLN A 12 3.80 2.87 -8.44
C GLN A 12 4.31 1.47 -8.80
N ALA A 13 5.17 0.89 -7.97
CA ALA A 13 5.62 -0.48 -8.17
C ALA A 13 4.44 -1.47 -8.08
N LEU A 14 3.58 -1.27 -7.08
CA LEU A 14 2.43 -2.16 -6.91
C LEU A 14 1.43 -2.01 -8.06
N TYR A 15 1.29 -0.80 -8.57
CA TYR A 15 0.48 -0.56 -9.75
C TYR A 15 1.05 -1.33 -10.95
N ALA A 16 2.38 -1.24 -11.15
CA ALA A 16 3.04 -1.94 -12.25
C ALA A 16 2.89 -3.45 -12.11
N TRP A 17 2.99 -3.96 -10.88
CA TRP A 17 2.79 -5.38 -10.61
C TRP A 17 1.39 -5.83 -11.04
N ASP A 18 0.39 -5.06 -10.64
CA ASP A 18 -0.99 -5.38 -10.98
C ASP A 18 -1.23 -5.32 -12.48
N ALA A 19 -0.50 -4.44 -13.17
CA ALA A 19 -0.63 -4.28 -14.61
C ALA A 19 0.14 -5.33 -15.41
N GLY A 20 0.92 -6.18 -14.75
CA GLY A 20 1.57 -7.29 -15.44
C GLY A 20 3.06 -7.45 -15.17
N MET A 21 3.70 -6.50 -14.53
CA MET A 21 5.13 -6.63 -14.22
C MET A 21 5.30 -7.51 -12.99
N LYS A 22 5.38 -8.81 -13.22
CA LYS A 22 5.36 -9.79 -12.12
C LYS A 22 6.74 -10.19 -11.61
N ASP A 23 7.81 -9.75 -12.25
CA ASP A 23 9.15 -10.07 -11.78
C ASP A 23 9.48 -9.21 -10.57
N THR A 24 9.53 -9.86 -9.41
CA THR A 24 9.76 -9.16 -8.15
C THR A 24 11.12 -8.49 -8.12
N ASP A 25 12.13 -9.14 -8.68
CA ASP A 25 13.48 -8.54 -8.71
C ASP A 25 13.50 -7.25 -9.50
N ASP A 26 12.79 -7.21 -10.62
CA ASP A 26 12.70 -5.98 -11.42
C ASP A 26 11.98 -4.88 -10.65
N LEU A 27 10.88 -5.22 -9.95
CA LEU A 27 10.17 -4.23 -9.16
C LEU A 27 11.04 -3.67 -8.05
N LEU A 28 11.74 -4.55 -7.34
CA LEU A 28 12.55 -4.14 -6.20
C LEU A 28 13.84 -3.47 -6.59
N SER A 29 14.28 -3.62 -7.84
CA SER A 29 15.48 -2.94 -8.32
C SER A 29 15.29 -1.43 -8.34
N LEU A 30 14.05 -0.96 -8.50
CA LEU A 30 13.70 0.45 -8.63
C LEU A 30 14.34 1.11 -9.84
N GLN A 31 14.89 0.33 -10.78
CA GLN A 31 15.52 0.89 -11.96
C GLN A 31 14.53 1.53 -12.91
N TRP A 32 13.27 1.18 -12.79
CA TRP A 32 12.19 1.80 -13.57
C TRP A 32 11.91 3.24 -13.14
N ALA A 33 12.37 3.64 -11.95
CA ALA A 33 12.19 4.99 -11.44
C ALA A 33 13.30 5.88 -12.00
N SER A 34 13.04 7.18 -12.07
CA SER A 34 14.05 8.10 -12.57
C SER A 34 15.21 8.25 -11.59
N ALA A 35 16.39 8.57 -12.11
CA ALA A 35 17.55 8.82 -11.25
C ALA A 35 17.27 9.93 -10.26
N GLU A 36 16.52 10.96 -10.70
CA GLU A 36 16.17 12.07 -9.84
C GLU A 36 15.30 11.63 -8.65
N GLN A 37 14.31 10.78 -8.91
CA GLN A 37 13.47 10.25 -7.85
C GLN A 37 14.29 9.46 -6.83
N LEU A 38 15.17 8.61 -7.33
CA LEU A 38 15.98 7.76 -6.46
C LEU A 38 16.93 8.60 -5.61
N GLU A 39 17.51 9.62 -6.22
CA GLU A 39 18.43 10.50 -5.50
C GLU A 39 17.72 11.25 -4.38
N ARG A 40 16.51 11.72 -4.66
CA ARG A 40 15.77 12.50 -3.68
C ARG A 40 15.45 11.71 -2.42
N ILE A 41 15.13 10.42 -2.56
CA ILE A 41 14.76 9.64 -1.39
C ILE A 41 15.97 9.04 -0.67
N GLY A 42 17.10 8.91 -1.36
CA GLY A 42 18.31 8.38 -0.77
C GLY A 42 18.22 6.90 -0.47
N GLU A 43 19.24 6.36 0.15
CA GLU A 43 19.30 4.93 0.43
C GLU A 43 18.24 4.48 1.44
N ASP A 44 18.02 5.27 2.48
CA ASP A 44 17.01 4.95 3.47
C ASP A 44 15.62 4.95 2.84
N GLY A 45 15.34 5.93 1.96
CA GLY A 45 14.07 5.98 1.28
C GLY A 45 13.86 4.81 0.34
N ARG A 46 14.93 4.40 -0.36
CA ARG A 46 14.85 3.24 -1.24
C ARG A 46 14.58 1.96 -0.45
N ALA A 47 15.27 1.80 0.68
CA ALA A 47 15.05 0.64 1.54
C ALA A 47 13.62 0.60 2.05
N PHE A 48 13.08 1.75 2.43
CA PHE A 48 11.70 1.84 2.90
C PHE A 48 10.72 1.47 1.79
N ALA A 49 10.94 1.99 0.57
CA ALA A 49 10.09 1.64 -0.56
C ALA A 49 10.13 0.14 -0.85
N ARG A 50 11.33 -0.45 -0.85
CA ARG A 50 11.47 -1.88 -1.09
C ARG A 50 10.78 -2.71 -0.03
N LEU A 51 10.88 -2.29 1.23
CA LEU A 51 10.22 -2.98 2.33
C LEU A 51 8.71 -3.01 2.12
N ILE A 52 8.13 -1.87 1.75
CA ILE A 52 6.68 -1.80 1.52
C ILE A 52 6.28 -2.69 0.35
N VAL A 53 7.00 -2.63 -0.76
CA VAL A 53 6.65 -3.44 -1.93
C VAL A 53 6.77 -4.91 -1.61
N SER A 54 7.91 -5.32 -1.07
CA SER A 54 8.16 -6.72 -0.74
C SER A 54 7.16 -7.24 0.29
N GLY A 55 6.94 -6.48 1.33
CA GLY A 55 6.00 -6.88 2.38
C GLY A 55 4.58 -6.98 1.87
N THR A 56 4.15 -6.01 1.08
CA THR A 56 2.80 -6.02 0.52
C THR A 56 2.59 -7.26 -0.35
N LEU A 57 3.54 -7.55 -1.23
CA LEU A 57 3.40 -8.68 -2.13
C LEU A 57 3.47 -10.01 -1.38
N SER A 58 4.30 -10.11 -0.37
CA SER A 58 4.39 -11.35 0.41
C SER A 58 3.12 -11.62 1.21
N GLN A 59 2.34 -10.60 1.52
CA GLN A 59 1.11 -10.72 2.32
C GLN A 59 -0.12 -10.37 1.49
N ILE A 60 -0.02 -10.47 0.17
CA ILE A 60 -1.06 -9.94 -0.71
C ILE A 60 -2.43 -10.61 -0.50
N GLU A 61 -2.45 -11.90 -0.21
CA GLU A 61 -3.72 -12.59 0.00
C GLU A 61 -4.42 -12.09 1.24
N GLN A 62 -3.68 -11.91 2.31
CA GLN A 62 -4.23 -11.42 3.55
C GLN A 62 -4.69 -9.97 3.42
N ILE A 63 -3.90 -9.17 2.71
CA ILE A 63 -4.22 -7.76 2.47
C ILE A 63 -5.47 -7.63 1.60
N ASP A 64 -5.52 -8.36 0.49
CA ASP A 64 -6.69 -8.32 -0.39
C ASP A 64 -7.93 -8.85 0.31
N GLY A 65 -7.78 -9.86 1.16
CA GLY A 65 -8.90 -10.36 1.94
C GLY A 65 -9.47 -9.29 2.86
N ALA A 66 -8.59 -8.53 3.52
CA ALA A 66 -9.03 -7.45 4.40
C ALA A 66 -9.77 -6.36 3.61
N ILE A 67 -9.28 -6.06 2.41
CA ILE A 67 -9.93 -5.06 1.56
C ILE A 67 -11.30 -5.56 1.12
N LYS A 68 -11.36 -6.79 0.62
CA LYS A 68 -12.62 -7.36 0.09
C LYS A 68 -13.71 -7.40 1.14
N GLU A 69 -13.38 -7.74 2.37
CA GLU A 69 -14.38 -7.83 3.44
C GLU A 69 -14.99 -6.49 3.78
N ARG A 70 -14.34 -5.39 3.42
CA ARG A 70 -14.80 -4.06 3.73
C ARG A 70 -15.37 -3.31 2.54
N LEU A 71 -15.44 -3.99 1.38
CA LEU A 71 -16.09 -3.44 0.21
C LEU A 71 -17.60 -3.67 0.29
N VAL A 72 -18.38 -2.63 0.00
CA VAL A 72 -19.83 -2.71 -0.02
C VAL A 72 -20.27 -2.44 -1.43
N ASN A 73 -20.89 -3.43 -2.06
CA ASN A 73 -21.44 -3.33 -3.41
C ASN A 73 -20.38 -3.15 -4.51
N TRP A 74 -19.13 -3.50 -4.23
CA TRP A 74 -18.04 -3.41 -5.20
C TRP A 74 -17.19 -4.66 -5.15
N GLU A 75 -16.66 -5.03 -6.30
CA GLU A 75 -15.66 -6.09 -6.40
C GLU A 75 -14.30 -5.45 -6.48
N ILE A 76 -13.29 -6.10 -5.90
CA ILE A 76 -11.95 -5.54 -5.89
C ILE A 76 -11.42 -5.30 -7.31
N GLU A 77 -11.84 -6.14 -8.25
CA GLU A 77 -11.41 -6.02 -9.65
C GLU A 77 -11.96 -4.77 -10.33
N ARG A 78 -12.99 -4.18 -9.76
CA ARG A 78 -13.61 -2.99 -10.33
C ARG A 78 -13.06 -1.69 -9.77
N LEU A 79 -12.17 -1.79 -8.78
CA LEU A 79 -11.58 -0.59 -8.19
C LEU A 79 -10.61 0.06 -9.16
N ASN A 80 -10.51 1.38 -9.07
CA ASN A 80 -9.49 2.12 -9.78
C ASN A 80 -8.12 1.55 -9.43
N LYS A 81 -7.28 1.29 -10.43
CA LYS A 81 -6.01 0.61 -10.21
C LYS A 81 -5.03 1.41 -9.38
N VAL A 82 -5.04 2.73 -9.53
CA VAL A 82 -4.22 3.59 -8.66
C VAL A 82 -4.70 3.48 -7.22
N GLY A 83 -6.01 3.60 -7.02
CA GLY A 83 -6.58 3.49 -5.68
C GLY A 83 -6.31 2.14 -5.06
N LEU A 84 -6.39 1.06 -5.83
CA LEU A 84 -6.11 -0.26 -5.30
C LEU A 84 -4.66 -0.39 -4.86
N ALA A 85 -3.73 0.15 -5.65
CA ALA A 85 -2.31 0.10 -5.28
C ALA A 85 -2.07 0.86 -3.97
N VAL A 86 -2.68 2.03 -3.82
CA VAL A 86 -2.56 2.81 -2.59
C VAL A 86 -3.18 2.07 -1.41
N LEU A 87 -4.34 1.46 -1.62
CA LEU A 87 -4.99 0.67 -0.57
C LEU A 87 -4.12 -0.49 -0.11
N ARG A 88 -3.60 -1.26 -1.06
CA ARG A 88 -2.77 -2.42 -0.72
C ARG A 88 -1.56 -2.02 0.11
N MET A 89 -0.88 -0.97 -0.33
CA MET A 89 0.29 -0.47 0.39
C MET A 89 -0.07 -0.03 1.80
N SER A 90 -1.17 0.70 1.93
CA SER A 90 -1.56 1.29 3.20
C SER A 90 -2.11 0.25 4.18
N VAL A 91 -2.86 -0.73 3.66
CA VAL A 91 -3.33 -1.83 4.50
C VAL A 91 -2.15 -2.65 5.02
N TYR A 92 -1.14 -2.87 4.15
CA TYR A 92 0.09 -3.50 4.62
C TYR A 92 0.67 -2.75 5.82
N SER A 93 0.79 -1.44 5.70
CA SER A 93 1.38 -0.63 6.78
C SER A 93 0.53 -0.70 8.04
N LEU A 94 -0.81 -0.63 7.91
CA LEU A 94 -1.67 -0.72 9.08
C LEU A 94 -1.55 -2.07 9.79
N MET A 95 -1.42 -3.15 9.02
CA MET A 95 -1.37 -4.49 9.59
C MET A 95 0.00 -4.87 10.10
N PHE A 96 1.07 -4.45 9.45
CA PHE A 96 2.41 -4.98 9.71
C PHE A 96 3.44 -3.96 10.16
N GLN A 97 3.22 -2.67 9.94
CA GLN A 97 4.17 -1.64 10.38
C GLN A 97 3.62 -0.93 11.61
N LYS A 98 3.57 -1.66 12.73
CA LYS A 98 2.92 -1.18 13.95
C LYS A 98 3.66 -0.04 14.62
N ASP A 99 4.91 0.20 14.25
CA ASP A 99 5.68 1.33 14.77
C ASP A 99 5.27 2.67 14.15
N ILE A 100 4.46 2.64 13.09
CA ILE A 100 3.97 3.86 12.45
C ILE A 100 2.54 4.10 12.91
N HIS A 101 2.27 5.30 13.39
CA HIS A 101 0.93 5.62 13.88
C HIS A 101 -0.09 5.52 12.75
N PRO A 102 -1.24 4.87 12.99
CA PRO A 102 -2.24 4.68 11.92
C PRO A 102 -2.70 5.97 11.26
N SER A 103 -2.80 7.07 12.02
CA SER A 103 -3.25 8.32 11.42
C SER A 103 -2.27 8.82 10.36
N ILE A 104 -0.98 8.58 10.56
CA ILE A 104 0.03 8.97 9.57
C ILE A 104 -0.16 8.16 8.30
N ILE A 105 -0.37 6.85 8.45
CA ILE A 105 -0.56 5.97 7.30
C ILE A 105 -1.78 6.40 6.50
N ILE A 106 -2.89 6.67 7.18
CA ILE A 106 -4.14 7.05 6.51
C ILE A 106 -4.00 8.41 5.85
N ASP A 107 -3.41 9.39 6.55
CA ASP A 107 -3.23 10.73 5.99
C ASP A 107 -2.37 10.70 4.74
N GLU A 108 -1.29 9.91 4.75
CA GLU A 108 -0.43 9.78 3.59
C GLU A 108 -1.17 9.15 2.41
N ALA A 109 -1.96 8.12 2.70
CA ALA A 109 -2.74 7.45 1.65
C ALA A 109 -3.74 8.41 1.02
N VAL A 110 -4.42 9.19 1.83
CA VAL A 110 -5.41 10.15 1.33
C VAL A 110 -4.73 11.22 0.48
N ASP A 111 -3.60 11.74 0.95
CA ASP A 111 -2.87 12.77 0.20
C ASP A 111 -2.35 12.26 -1.13
N ILE A 112 -1.81 11.03 -1.13
CA ILE A 112 -1.31 10.43 -2.36
C ILE A 112 -2.46 10.19 -3.34
N SER A 113 -3.59 9.71 -2.84
CA SER A 113 -4.72 9.47 -3.74
C SER A 113 -5.33 10.75 -4.27
N ARG A 114 -5.23 11.86 -3.54
CA ARG A 114 -5.66 13.16 -4.07
C ARG A 114 -4.76 13.62 -5.21
N GLU A 115 -3.47 13.33 -5.10
CA GLU A 115 -2.51 13.77 -6.11
C GLU A 115 -2.56 12.91 -7.36
N TYR A 116 -2.76 11.61 -7.22
CA TYR A 116 -2.64 10.67 -8.32
C TYR A 116 -3.97 10.04 -8.75
N GLY A 117 -4.99 10.12 -7.93
CA GLY A 117 -6.31 9.60 -8.26
C GLY A 117 -7.32 10.71 -8.49
N ASP A 118 -8.60 10.37 -8.46
CA ASP A 118 -9.66 11.36 -8.61
C ASP A 118 -10.25 11.71 -7.24
N GLU A 119 -11.17 12.70 -7.25
CA GLU A 119 -11.75 13.21 -6.02
C GLU A 119 -12.53 12.15 -5.23
N GLN A 120 -13.15 11.23 -5.92
CA GLN A 120 -13.93 10.20 -5.25
C GLN A 120 -13.04 9.14 -4.62
N SER A 121 -11.89 8.89 -5.22
CA SER A 121 -10.99 7.84 -4.75
C SER A 121 -10.52 8.08 -3.32
N TYR A 122 -10.15 9.32 -2.98
CA TYR A 122 -9.58 9.54 -1.64
C TYR A 122 -10.61 9.32 -0.54
N ARG A 123 -11.88 9.64 -0.79
CA ARG A 123 -12.93 9.41 0.20
C ARG A 123 -13.15 7.92 0.41
N PHE A 124 -13.16 7.17 -0.68
CA PHE A 124 -13.30 5.74 -0.64
C PHE A 124 -12.14 5.10 0.12
N ILE A 125 -10.92 5.54 -0.19
CA ILE A 125 -9.73 5.02 0.46
C ILE A 125 -9.76 5.34 1.95
N ASN A 126 -10.11 6.57 2.30
CA ASN A 126 -10.21 6.95 3.69
C ASN A 126 -11.19 6.06 4.45
N GLY A 127 -12.34 5.77 3.84
CA GLY A 127 -13.36 4.92 4.47
C GLY A 127 -12.88 3.50 4.69
N ILE A 128 -12.25 2.90 3.68
CA ILE A 128 -11.75 1.53 3.79
C ILE A 128 -10.64 1.45 4.85
N LEU A 129 -9.70 2.38 4.81
CA LEU A 129 -8.58 2.35 5.76
C LEU A 129 -9.06 2.61 7.20
N GLY A 130 -10.06 3.48 7.36
CA GLY A 130 -10.66 3.70 8.68
C GLY A 130 -11.31 2.44 9.21
N ALA A 131 -12.01 1.70 8.35
CA ALA A 131 -12.63 0.44 8.75
C ALA A 131 -11.57 -0.61 9.12
N VAL A 132 -10.49 -0.68 8.35
CA VAL A 132 -9.40 -1.60 8.67
C VAL A 132 -8.80 -1.27 10.02
N LYS A 133 -8.51 0.02 10.26
CA LYS A 133 -7.95 0.44 11.53
C LYS A 133 -8.87 0.09 12.69
N THR A 134 -10.15 0.41 12.56
CA THR A 134 -11.12 0.13 13.60
C THR A 134 -11.21 -1.35 13.92
N ASP A 135 -11.22 -2.18 12.87
CA ASP A 135 -11.36 -3.62 13.05
C ASP A 135 -10.09 -4.24 13.62
N LEU A 136 -8.92 -3.68 13.31
CA LEU A 136 -7.68 -4.11 13.95
C LEU A 136 -7.70 -3.76 15.44
N ASP A 137 -8.16 -2.57 15.78
CA ASP A 137 -8.23 -2.14 17.17
C ASP A 137 -9.18 -3.00 17.99
N LYS A 138 -10.28 -3.44 17.36
CA LYS A 138 -11.30 -4.24 18.04
C LYS A 138 -11.01 -5.74 18.04
N GLY A 139 -9.93 -6.17 17.37
CA GLY A 139 -9.63 -7.57 17.25
C GLY A 139 -10.50 -8.33 16.27
N ILE A 140 -11.32 -7.62 15.49
CA ILE A 140 -12.14 -8.24 14.46
C ILE A 140 -11.26 -8.68 13.28
N LEU A 141 -10.28 -7.86 12.92
CA LEU A 141 -9.30 -8.21 11.91
C LEU A 141 -8.01 -8.57 12.63
N VAL A 142 -7.55 -9.80 12.41
CA VAL A 142 -6.37 -10.32 13.08
C VAL A 142 -5.30 -10.60 12.05
N VAL A 143 -4.09 -10.11 12.32
CA VAL A 143 -2.94 -10.34 11.44
C VAL A 143 -2.41 -11.75 11.69
N ARG A 144 -2.22 -12.51 10.60
CA ARG A 144 -1.65 -13.84 10.67
C ARG A 144 -0.18 -13.76 10.27
N GLU A 145 0.68 -13.98 11.24
CA GLU A 145 2.11 -13.92 11.04
C GLU A 145 2.67 -15.27 10.68
N GLY A 146 3.78 -15.24 9.98
CA GLY A 146 4.48 -16.46 9.64
C GLY A 146 3.87 -17.26 8.51
N SER A 147 2.70 -16.87 8.03
CA SER A 147 2.05 -17.61 6.96
C SER A 147 2.87 -17.55 5.67
N ALA A 148 3.55 -16.45 5.44
CA ALA A 148 4.33 -16.28 4.22
C ALA A 148 5.51 -17.23 4.17
N GLY A 149 5.99 -17.71 5.32
CA GLY A 149 7.10 -18.63 5.36
C GLY A 149 6.69 -20.07 5.22
N GLN A 150 5.45 -20.34 5.08
CA GLN A 150 4.94 -21.70 5.06
C GLN A 150 4.97 -22.34 3.69
#